data_b7107dcf48e8654e0a3d579d36bdc8ae
#
_entry.id   b7107dcf48e8654e0a3d579d36bdc8ae
#
_cell.length_a   1.000
_cell.length_b   1.000
_cell.length_c   1.000
_cell.angle_alpha   90.00
_cell.angle_beta   90.00
_cell.angle_gamma   90.00
#
_symmetry.space_group_name_H-M   'P 1'
#
loop_
_entity.id
_entity.type
_entity.pdbx_description
1 polymer ?
#
loop_
_entity_poly.entity_id
_entity_poly.type
_entity_poly.pdbx_seq_one_letter_code
_entity_poly.pdbx_strand_id
1 'polypeptide(L)'
;MRFFICGSALTGQPDNRNLGGATLLGAARTAPKYRLHSVKNGWHPGIYEVESGGISILGELYELTPQQHASLMAGEPPDMYQVTIEMDDGSHAEAMLYPRELIEKHGYPDISHFGGWAAYKASTSAVG
;
A
#
# COMPACT_ATOMS: atom_id res chain seq x y z
N MET A 1 -0.42 14.57 9.08
CA MET A 1 -0.59 13.09 9.24
C MET A 1 0.40 12.37 8.34
N ARG A 2 1.22 11.54 8.93
CA ARG A 2 2.11 10.67 8.15
C ARG A 2 1.32 9.50 7.59
N PHE A 3 1.41 9.30 6.28
CA PHE A 3 0.66 8.26 5.59
C PHE A 3 1.60 7.43 4.72
N PHE A 4 1.54 6.10 4.88
CA PHE A 4 2.33 5.17 4.08
C PHE A 4 1.54 4.76 2.85
N ILE A 5 2.11 4.99 1.68
CA ILE A 5 1.52 4.64 0.39
C ILE A 5 2.35 3.52 -0.22
N CYS A 6 1.71 2.47 -0.67
CA CYS A 6 2.42 1.33 -1.27
C CYS A 6 1.72 0.77 -2.52
N GLY A 7 0.79 1.51 -3.09
CA GLY A 7 -0.01 1.03 -4.22
C GLY A 7 -0.17 2.03 -5.34
N SER A 8 -1.39 2.15 -5.85
CA SER A 8 -1.69 2.96 -7.04
C SER A 8 -1.48 4.46 -6.84
N ALA A 9 -1.34 4.92 -5.59
CA ALA A 9 -1.06 6.33 -5.30
C ALA A 9 0.44 6.64 -5.15
N LEU A 10 1.33 5.67 -5.34
CA LEU A 10 2.77 5.90 -5.38
C LEU A 10 3.14 6.91 -6.47
N THR A 11 4.28 7.59 -6.27
CA THR A 11 4.84 8.48 -7.29
C THR A 11 4.96 7.73 -8.62
N GLY A 12 4.44 8.33 -9.69
CA GLY A 12 4.45 7.73 -11.03
C GLY A 12 3.31 6.76 -11.30
N GLN A 13 2.46 6.47 -10.32
CA GLN A 13 1.29 5.63 -10.51
C GLN A 13 0.04 6.48 -10.80
N PRO A 14 -1.00 5.87 -11.42
CA PRO A 14 -2.17 6.65 -11.88
C PRO A 14 -2.89 7.46 -10.81
N ASP A 15 -2.95 6.97 -9.58
CA ASP A 15 -3.72 7.60 -8.52
C ASP A 15 -2.91 8.55 -7.64
N ASN A 16 -1.64 8.80 -7.97
CA ASN A 16 -0.80 9.75 -7.22
C ASN A 16 -1.45 11.14 -7.14
N ARG A 17 -2.17 11.53 -8.18
CA ARG A 17 -2.93 12.80 -8.22
C ARG A 17 -3.92 12.94 -7.06
N ASN A 18 -4.41 11.83 -6.51
CA ASN A 18 -5.37 11.86 -5.40
C ASN A 18 -4.75 12.38 -4.11
N LEU A 19 -3.43 12.47 -4.04
CA LEU A 19 -2.72 13.03 -2.88
C LEU A 19 -2.72 14.56 -2.89
N GLY A 20 -3.19 15.19 -3.97
CA GLY A 20 -3.35 16.66 -4.03
C GLY A 20 -2.05 17.45 -3.82
N GLY A 21 -0.92 16.91 -4.30
CA GLY A 21 0.37 17.59 -4.14
C GLY A 21 0.97 17.46 -2.74
N ALA A 22 0.60 16.41 -1.99
CA ALA A 22 1.13 16.16 -0.65
C ALA A 22 2.66 16.08 -0.65
N THR A 23 3.27 16.44 0.48
CA THR A 23 4.72 16.42 0.64
C THR A 23 5.24 15.00 0.75
N LEU A 24 6.08 14.59 -0.19
CA LEU A 24 6.78 13.31 -0.14
C LEU A 24 7.90 13.39 0.90
N LEU A 25 7.86 12.53 1.90
CA LEU A 25 8.90 12.45 2.94
C LEU A 25 10.02 11.51 2.52
N GLY A 26 9.77 10.56 1.64
CA GLY A 26 10.77 9.66 1.10
C GLY A 26 10.30 8.22 1.02
N ALA A 27 11.16 7.36 0.46
CA ALA A 27 10.92 5.92 0.44
C ALA A 27 10.98 5.37 1.86
N ALA A 28 10.18 4.33 2.13
CA ALA A 28 10.10 3.73 3.45
C ALA A 28 9.67 2.26 3.33
N ARG A 29 9.97 1.48 4.37
CA ARG A 29 9.56 0.08 4.46
C ARG A 29 8.81 -0.16 5.75
N THR A 30 7.83 -1.05 5.69
CA THR A 30 7.13 -1.48 6.91
C THR A 30 8.03 -2.41 7.73
N ALA A 31 7.67 -2.61 9.02
CA ALA A 31 8.19 -3.73 9.80
C ALA A 31 7.85 -5.05 9.08
N PRO A 32 8.61 -6.15 9.31
CA PRO A 32 8.39 -7.43 8.59
C PRO A 32 7.20 -8.20 9.14
N LYS A 33 6.02 -7.59 9.09
CA LYS A 33 4.79 -8.12 9.68
C LYS A 33 3.64 -8.26 8.70
N TYR A 34 3.85 -7.96 7.40
CA TYR A 34 2.75 -7.81 6.45
C TYR A 34 2.92 -8.73 5.25
N ARG A 35 1.78 -9.08 4.61
CA ARG A 35 1.76 -9.77 3.32
C ARG A 35 1.14 -8.85 2.29
N LEU A 36 1.51 -9.03 1.02
CA LEU A 36 1.10 -8.20 -0.10
C LEU A 36 0.48 -9.08 -1.18
N HIS A 37 -0.75 -8.74 -1.57
CA HIS A 37 -1.49 -9.45 -2.62
C HIS A 37 -1.92 -8.49 -3.72
N SER A 38 -2.11 -9.03 -4.92
CA SER A 38 -2.65 -8.27 -6.05
C SER A 38 -4.17 -8.47 -6.10
N VAL A 39 -4.93 -7.40 -5.90
CA VAL A 39 -6.39 -7.43 -5.83
C VAL A 39 -6.98 -7.04 -7.17
N LYS A 40 -7.99 -7.79 -7.62
CA LYS A 40 -8.78 -7.50 -8.84
C LYS A 40 -7.89 -7.27 -10.06
N ASN A 41 -7.05 -8.27 -10.37
CA ASN A 41 -6.19 -8.28 -11.56
C ASN A 41 -5.22 -7.09 -11.60
N GLY A 42 -4.63 -6.76 -10.46
CA GLY A 42 -3.63 -5.69 -10.41
C GLY A 42 -4.21 -4.29 -10.33
N TRP A 43 -5.47 -4.15 -9.94
CA TRP A 43 -6.06 -2.83 -9.72
C TRP A 43 -5.38 -2.12 -8.54
N HIS A 44 -5.25 -2.82 -7.41
CA HIS A 44 -4.60 -2.25 -6.23
C HIS A 44 -4.02 -3.36 -5.35
N PRO A 45 -3.08 -3.01 -4.44
CA PRO A 45 -2.58 -4.01 -3.49
C PRO A 45 -3.58 -4.26 -2.38
N GLY A 46 -3.51 -5.47 -1.82
CA GLY A 46 -4.16 -5.82 -0.57
C GLY A 46 -3.09 -6.21 0.44
N ILE A 47 -3.09 -5.58 1.60
CA ILE A 47 -2.09 -5.77 2.64
C ILE A 47 -2.79 -6.13 3.94
N TYR A 48 -2.23 -7.10 4.67
CA TYR A 48 -2.71 -7.42 6.01
C TYR A 48 -1.54 -7.84 6.90
N GLU A 49 -1.73 -7.68 8.21
CA GLU A 49 -0.74 -8.07 9.21
C GLU A 49 -0.81 -9.57 9.49
N VAL A 50 0.36 -10.21 9.71
CA VAL A 50 0.46 -11.61 10.07
C VAL A 50 1.35 -11.79 11.31
N GLU A 51 1.14 -12.89 12.03
CA GLU A 51 1.96 -13.21 13.22
C GLU A 51 3.30 -13.82 12.82
N SER A 52 3.36 -14.47 11.67
CA SER A 52 4.59 -15.07 11.15
C SER A 52 4.59 -15.05 9.62
N GLY A 53 5.77 -15.10 9.02
CA GLY A 53 5.89 -15.10 7.56
C GLY A 53 5.66 -13.75 6.91
N GLY A 54 5.70 -12.66 7.67
CA GLY A 54 5.55 -11.32 7.14
C GLY A 54 6.82 -10.81 6.47
N ILE A 55 6.65 -9.81 5.60
CA ILE A 55 7.75 -9.12 4.94
C ILE A 55 7.68 -7.62 5.22
N SER A 56 8.81 -6.94 4.99
CA SER A 56 8.85 -5.48 4.95
C SER A 56 8.43 -5.03 3.55
N ILE A 57 7.36 -4.23 3.48
CA ILE A 57 6.83 -3.76 2.19
C ILE A 57 7.40 -2.39 1.89
N LEU A 58 8.00 -2.23 0.71
CA LEU A 58 8.53 -0.96 0.24
C LEU A 58 7.41 -0.07 -0.27
N GLY A 59 7.45 1.19 0.12
CA GLY A 59 6.52 2.21 -0.34
C GLY A 59 7.09 3.59 -0.10
N GLU A 60 6.20 4.55 0.09
CA GLU A 60 6.56 5.95 0.30
C GLU A 60 5.78 6.53 1.47
N LEU A 61 6.43 7.42 2.23
CA LEU A 61 5.76 8.20 3.28
C LEU A 61 5.45 9.59 2.75
N TYR A 62 4.23 10.04 3.02
CA TYR A 62 3.75 11.37 2.70
C TYR A 62 3.23 12.07 3.95
N GLU A 63 3.40 13.39 4.00
CA GLU A 63 2.73 14.22 5.00
C GLU A 63 1.46 14.78 4.38
N LEU A 64 0.31 14.41 4.92
CA LEU A 64 -1.00 14.83 4.42
C LEU A 64 -1.62 15.89 5.29
N THR A 65 -2.19 16.93 4.66
CA THR A 65 -3.13 17.83 5.33
C THR A 65 -4.47 17.10 5.49
N PRO A 66 -5.39 17.61 6.35
CA PRO A 66 -6.73 17.03 6.46
C PRO A 66 -7.47 16.99 5.12
N GLN A 67 -7.31 18.01 4.27
CA GLN A 67 -7.94 18.05 2.95
C GLN A 67 -7.37 17.00 2.01
N GLN A 68 -6.04 16.81 2.03
CA GLN A 68 -5.38 15.80 1.21
C GLN A 68 -5.78 14.39 1.66
N HIS A 69 -5.89 14.17 2.96
CA HIS A 69 -6.35 12.89 3.51
C HIS A 69 -7.78 12.60 3.05
N ALA A 70 -8.68 13.57 3.12
CA ALA A 70 -10.07 13.40 2.68
C ALA A 70 -10.12 13.06 1.19
N SER A 71 -9.31 13.73 0.37
CA SER A 71 -9.23 13.47 -1.07
C SER A 71 -8.74 12.05 -1.35
N LEU A 72 -7.71 11.59 -0.64
CA LEU A 72 -7.19 10.25 -0.77
C LEU A 72 -8.26 9.20 -0.42
N MET A 73 -8.94 9.40 0.71
CA MET A 73 -9.97 8.46 1.18
C MET A 73 -11.15 8.38 0.20
N ALA A 74 -11.51 9.51 -0.42
CA ALA A 74 -12.61 9.54 -1.39
C ALA A 74 -12.31 8.72 -2.64
N GLY A 75 -11.03 8.56 -3.00
CA GLY A 75 -10.61 7.79 -4.17
C GLY A 75 -10.23 6.35 -3.87
N GLU A 76 -10.30 5.91 -2.62
CA GLU A 76 -9.88 4.55 -2.27
C GLU A 76 -10.84 3.49 -2.81
N PRO A 77 -10.30 2.33 -3.24
CA PRO A 77 -11.14 1.19 -3.63
C PRO A 77 -12.03 0.71 -2.47
N PRO A 78 -13.14 0.02 -2.77
CA PRO A 78 -14.00 -0.51 -1.72
C PRO A 78 -13.27 -1.55 -0.86
N ASP A 79 -13.77 -1.73 0.36
CA ASP A 79 -13.29 -2.70 1.35
C ASP A 79 -11.95 -2.35 2.02
N MET A 80 -11.26 -1.30 1.56
CA MET A 80 -10.05 -0.83 2.23
C MET A 80 -10.41 -0.15 3.55
N TYR A 81 -9.51 -0.27 4.54
CA TYR A 81 -9.69 0.39 5.83
C TYR A 81 -8.37 0.95 6.34
N GLN A 82 -8.47 2.08 7.04
CA GLN A 82 -7.29 2.77 7.57
C GLN A 82 -6.92 2.25 8.95
N VAL A 83 -5.62 1.99 9.16
CA VAL A 83 -5.07 1.61 10.45
C VAL A 83 -3.70 2.25 10.63
N THR A 84 -3.20 2.24 11.88
CA THR A 84 -1.82 2.61 12.18
C THR A 84 -0.95 1.37 12.02
N ILE A 85 0.11 1.48 11.22
CA ILE A 85 1.07 0.38 11.01
C ILE A 85 2.42 0.73 11.60
N GLU A 86 3.25 -0.30 11.79
CA GLU A 86 4.62 -0.14 12.25
C GLU A 86 5.58 -0.11 11.06
N MET A 87 6.54 0.83 11.09
CA MET A 87 7.59 0.91 10.09
C MET A 87 8.82 0.15 10.56
N ASP A 88 9.77 -0.10 9.66
CA ASP A 88 10.97 -0.90 9.96
C ASP A 88 11.92 -0.23 10.97
N ASP A 89 11.81 1.08 11.14
CA ASP A 89 12.60 1.84 12.14
C ASP A 89 11.89 1.95 13.49
N GLY A 90 10.75 1.27 13.66
CA GLY A 90 9.95 1.31 14.89
C GLY A 90 8.98 2.47 14.97
N SER A 91 9.00 3.39 14.00
CA SER A 91 8.00 4.47 13.96
C SER A 91 6.66 3.95 13.43
N HIS A 92 5.65 4.80 13.43
CA HIS A 92 4.29 4.46 13.01
C HIS A 92 3.82 5.42 11.94
N ALA A 93 2.92 4.94 11.08
CA ALA A 93 2.26 5.74 10.05
C ALA A 93 0.87 5.17 9.83
N GLU A 94 -0.02 6.00 9.27
CA GLU A 94 -1.33 5.53 8.84
C GLU A 94 -1.19 4.85 7.48
N ALA A 95 -2.02 3.85 7.23
CA ALA A 95 -2.02 3.13 5.95
C ALA A 95 -3.37 2.49 5.70
N MET A 96 -3.63 2.16 4.44
CA MET A 96 -4.84 1.43 4.04
C MET A 96 -4.53 -0.06 3.95
N LEU A 97 -5.29 -0.86 4.69
CA LEU A 97 -5.20 -2.31 4.64
C LEU A 97 -6.44 -2.90 3.97
N TYR A 98 -6.39 -4.20 3.68
CA TYR A 98 -7.47 -4.93 3.01
C TYR A 98 -7.81 -6.19 3.82
N PRO A 99 -9.10 -6.54 3.96
CA PRO A 99 -9.48 -7.71 4.78
C PRO A 99 -8.87 -9.00 4.24
N ARG A 100 -8.14 -9.70 5.10
CA ARG A 100 -7.51 -10.99 4.76
C ARG A 100 -8.54 -12.01 4.27
N GLU A 101 -9.71 -12.04 4.89
CA GLU A 101 -10.78 -12.95 4.54
C GLU A 101 -11.27 -12.78 3.10
N LEU A 102 -11.27 -11.55 2.58
CA LEU A 102 -11.64 -11.30 1.18
C LEU A 102 -10.54 -11.78 0.23
N ILE A 103 -9.28 -11.64 0.62
CA ILE A 103 -8.15 -12.12 -0.17
C ILE A 103 -8.24 -13.65 -0.29
N GLU A 104 -8.50 -14.33 0.81
CA GLU A 104 -8.62 -15.79 0.82
C GLU A 104 -9.85 -16.26 0.05
N LYS A 105 -10.98 -15.57 0.23
CA LYS A 105 -12.23 -15.91 -0.46
C LYS A 105 -12.09 -15.85 -1.97
N HIS A 106 -11.41 -14.83 -2.48
CA HIS A 106 -11.28 -14.61 -3.92
C HIS A 106 -10.00 -15.24 -4.50
N GLY A 107 -9.10 -15.75 -3.67
CA GLY A 107 -7.86 -16.35 -4.13
C GLY A 107 -6.92 -15.37 -4.81
N TYR A 108 -6.87 -14.13 -4.34
CA TYR A 108 -6.00 -13.11 -4.94
C TYR A 108 -4.53 -13.50 -4.79
N PRO A 109 -3.71 -13.33 -5.87
CA PRO A 109 -2.31 -13.77 -5.85
C PRO A 109 -1.47 -13.09 -4.79
N ASP A 110 -0.65 -13.87 -4.08
CA ASP A 110 0.36 -13.36 -3.16
C ASP A 110 1.56 -12.87 -3.98
N ILE A 111 1.87 -11.59 -3.87
CA ILE A 111 2.99 -10.96 -4.57
C ILE A 111 4.05 -10.44 -3.61
N SER A 112 4.05 -10.94 -2.37
CA SER A 112 4.98 -10.51 -1.32
C SER A 112 6.45 -10.67 -1.73
N HIS A 113 6.76 -11.65 -2.57
CA HIS A 113 8.14 -11.89 -3.03
C HIS A 113 8.71 -10.75 -3.87
N PHE A 114 7.88 -9.86 -4.41
CA PHE A 114 8.35 -8.65 -5.09
C PHE A 114 8.81 -7.57 -4.12
N GLY A 115 8.40 -7.64 -2.86
CA GLY A 115 8.78 -6.67 -1.84
C GLY A 115 8.02 -5.35 -1.91
N GLY A 116 7.27 -5.08 -2.96
CA GLY A 116 6.48 -3.87 -3.13
C GLY A 116 5.70 -3.84 -4.42
N TRP A 117 4.73 -2.94 -4.48
CA TRP A 117 3.80 -2.80 -5.61
C TRP A 117 4.50 -2.35 -6.89
N ALA A 118 5.43 -1.38 -6.77
CA ALA A 118 6.13 -0.85 -7.94
C ALA A 118 6.92 -1.93 -8.67
N ALA A 119 7.64 -2.79 -7.94
CA ALA A 119 8.39 -3.90 -8.52
C ALA A 119 7.47 -4.92 -9.20
N TYR A 120 6.31 -5.21 -8.58
CA TYR A 120 5.30 -6.08 -9.17
C TYR A 120 4.78 -5.51 -10.50
N LYS A 121 4.40 -4.22 -10.49
CA LYS A 121 3.87 -3.57 -11.70
C LYS A 121 4.92 -3.50 -12.80
N ALA A 122 6.18 -3.27 -12.44
CA ALA A 122 7.27 -3.27 -13.41
C ALA A 122 7.43 -4.65 -14.07
N SER A 123 7.28 -5.74 -13.30
CA SER A 123 7.38 -7.10 -13.84
C SER A 123 6.24 -7.41 -14.82
N THR A 124 5.02 -6.95 -14.54
CA THR A 124 3.88 -7.16 -15.45
C THR A 124 4.01 -6.32 -16.71
N SER A 125 4.58 -5.11 -16.61
CA SER A 125 4.80 -4.24 -17.76
C SER A 125 5.89 -4.77 -18.70
N ALA A 126 6.88 -5.49 -18.15
CA ALA A 126 7.99 -6.03 -18.94
C ALA A 126 7.57 -7.20 -19.83
N VAL A 127 6.40 -7.77 -19.62
CA VAL A 127 5.89 -8.94 -20.37
C VAL A 127 5.15 -8.53 -21.64
N GLY A 128 4.81 -7.25 -21.74
CA GLY A 128 4.02 -6.72 -22.85
C GLY A 128 4.69 -6.69 -24.18
#